data_f73ccb637b416639141442b48791e2c5
#
_entry.id   f73ccb637b416639141442b48791e2c5
#
_cell.length_a   1.000
_cell.length_b   1.000
_cell.length_c   1.000
_cell.angle_alpha   90.00
_cell.angle_beta   90.00
_cell.angle_gamma   90.00
#
_symmetry.space_group_name_H-M   'P 1'
#
loop_
_entity.id
_entity.type
_entity.pdbx_description
1 polymer ?
#
loop_
_entity_poly.entity_id
_entity_poly.type
_entity_poly.pdbx_seq_one_letter_code
_entity_poly.pdbx_strand_id
1 'polypeptide(L)'
;MSDKPRSFPLPLSSVVDKGARKAPVFAPVATPQTATQNAARHVPVPGQQRPAAVATPSKSHGYAQERAQPIVSRDRPLVSDAIRHAMVQRVARQGVRDQVVLNALATVPRHMFMDQGLVSQAYIDASLPIGHQQTISQPYIVARMIEVMRNGGQLKRVLEIGTGCGYQAAVLACVAQEVYSIERIKPLHELAKTNLRPLRVPNLRLHYGDGMLGLPQAAPFDGIILAAAGLQVPQPLLDQLAIGGRLVAPVGDRTQQLVLITRTGKAQWTSETLEDCHFVPLRAGTA
;
A
#
# COMPACT_ATOMS: atom_id res chain seq x y z
N MET A 1 -12.46 26.91 -36.29
CA MET A 1 -12.97 25.66 -35.69
C MET A 1 -12.78 25.77 -34.18
N SER A 2 -13.88 25.89 -33.44
CA SER A 2 -13.84 26.22 -31.99
C SER A 2 -13.75 24.93 -31.21
N ASP A 3 -12.58 24.72 -30.56
CA ASP A 3 -12.38 23.65 -29.59
C ASP A 3 -13.25 23.95 -28.36
N LYS A 4 -14.29 23.14 -28.13
CA LYS A 4 -15.06 23.18 -26.90
C LYS A 4 -14.24 22.56 -25.77
N PRO A 5 -14.10 23.20 -24.61
CA PRO A 5 -13.43 22.58 -23.46
C PRO A 5 -14.20 21.32 -23.03
N ARG A 6 -13.49 20.21 -22.88
CA ARG A 6 -14.04 18.94 -22.40
C ARG A 6 -14.32 19.05 -20.92
N SER A 7 -15.57 18.82 -20.49
CA SER A 7 -15.97 18.80 -19.10
C SER A 7 -15.68 17.42 -18.48
N PHE A 8 -15.22 17.39 -17.22
CA PHE A 8 -15.17 16.20 -16.39
C PHE A 8 -16.54 15.94 -15.73
N PRO A 9 -16.88 14.67 -15.44
CA PRO A 9 -16.06 13.46 -15.59
C PRO A 9 -16.01 12.94 -17.02
N LEU A 10 -14.82 12.47 -17.47
CA LEU A 10 -14.68 11.85 -18.80
C LEU A 10 -15.21 10.40 -18.77
N PRO A 11 -16.05 9.98 -19.71
CA PRO A 11 -16.42 8.57 -19.83
C PRO A 11 -15.19 7.74 -20.25
N LEU A 12 -15.12 6.49 -19.79
CA LEU A 12 -14.02 5.55 -20.08
C LEU A 12 -13.65 5.45 -21.56
N SER A 13 -14.62 5.63 -22.47
CA SER A 13 -14.41 5.60 -23.92
C SER A 13 -13.55 6.74 -24.48
N SER A 14 -13.38 7.84 -23.73
CA SER A 14 -12.54 8.98 -24.14
C SER A 14 -11.11 8.92 -23.63
N VAL A 15 -10.77 7.93 -22.78
CA VAL A 15 -9.46 7.77 -22.16
C VAL A 15 -8.58 6.73 -22.89
N VAL A 16 -9.13 5.98 -23.84
CA VAL A 16 -8.40 4.94 -24.57
C VAL A 16 -7.69 5.55 -25.78
N ASP A 17 -6.40 5.83 -25.64
CA ASP A 17 -5.55 6.17 -26.78
C ASP A 17 -5.09 4.89 -27.51
N LYS A 18 -5.25 4.85 -28.85
CA LYS A 18 -5.06 3.66 -29.68
C LYS A 18 -3.59 3.36 -30.07
N GLY A 19 -2.64 3.76 -29.24
CA GLY A 19 -1.22 3.57 -29.47
C GLY A 19 -0.55 2.54 -28.55
N ALA A 20 -1.03 1.29 -28.51
CA ALA A 20 -0.47 0.27 -27.60
C ALA A 20 0.93 -0.20 -28.03
N ARG A 21 1.95 0.12 -27.26
CA ARG A 21 3.22 -0.64 -27.22
C ARG A 21 2.98 -1.93 -26.43
N LYS A 22 3.41 -3.07 -26.98
CA LYS A 22 3.31 -4.40 -26.34
C LYS A 22 3.99 -4.37 -24.96
N ALA A 23 3.20 -4.63 -23.91
CA ALA A 23 3.69 -4.78 -22.55
C ALA A 23 4.38 -6.15 -22.35
N PRO A 24 5.36 -6.25 -21.44
CA PRO A 24 5.97 -7.52 -21.06
C PRO A 24 4.94 -8.40 -20.32
N VAL A 25 5.01 -9.71 -20.59
CA VAL A 25 4.15 -10.74 -19.98
C VAL A 25 4.56 -10.92 -18.52
N PHE A 26 3.70 -10.53 -17.60
CA PHE A 26 3.89 -10.75 -16.16
C PHE A 26 3.27 -12.09 -15.74
N ALA A 27 3.89 -12.74 -14.72
CA ALA A 27 3.36 -13.93 -14.09
C ALA A 27 1.99 -13.66 -13.43
N PRO A 28 1.08 -14.65 -13.37
CA PRO A 28 -0.27 -14.44 -12.86
C PRO A 28 -0.26 -14.03 -11.38
N VAL A 29 -0.97 -12.94 -11.09
CA VAL A 29 -1.18 -12.45 -9.72
C VAL A 29 -2.04 -13.45 -8.96
N ALA A 30 -1.61 -13.84 -7.74
CA ALA A 30 -2.38 -14.73 -6.88
C ALA A 30 -3.70 -14.06 -6.47
N THR A 31 -4.82 -14.64 -6.89
CA THR A 31 -6.15 -14.25 -6.41
C THR A 31 -6.39 -14.85 -5.02
N PRO A 32 -7.36 -14.33 -4.22
CA PRO A 32 -7.73 -14.93 -2.94
C PRO A 32 -8.04 -16.43 -3.00
N GLN A 33 -8.57 -16.91 -4.13
CA GLN A 33 -8.83 -18.34 -4.36
C GLN A 33 -7.55 -19.17 -4.57
N THR A 34 -6.53 -18.62 -5.26
CA THR A 34 -5.25 -19.33 -5.45
C THR A 34 -4.40 -19.34 -4.18
N ALA A 35 -4.52 -18.33 -3.30
CA ALA A 35 -3.87 -18.33 -1.98
C ALA A 35 -4.43 -19.43 -1.06
N THR A 36 -5.75 -19.65 -1.09
CA THR A 36 -6.42 -20.70 -0.31
C THR A 36 -6.06 -22.11 -0.83
N GLN A 37 -5.92 -22.30 -2.14
CA GLN A 37 -5.54 -23.58 -2.74
C GLN A 37 -4.07 -23.96 -2.46
N ASN A 38 -3.17 -23.00 -2.35
CA ASN A 38 -1.77 -23.26 -2.00
C ASN A 38 -1.57 -23.57 -0.51
N ALA A 39 -2.40 -23.02 0.38
CA ALA A 39 -2.41 -23.34 1.81
C ALA A 39 -2.89 -24.78 2.09
N ALA A 40 -3.78 -25.32 1.26
CA ALA A 40 -4.32 -26.69 1.42
C ALA A 40 -3.35 -27.81 1.01
N ARG A 41 -2.20 -27.51 0.39
CA ARG A 41 -1.22 -28.52 -0.07
C ARG A 41 -0.16 -28.91 0.96
N HIS A 42 -0.15 -28.31 2.15
CA HIS A 42 0.80 -28.61 3.23
C HIS A 42 0.09 -29.02 4.51
N VAL A 43 -0.66 -30.12 4.48
CA VAL A 43 -1.15 -30.79 5.69
C VAL A 43 -0.23 -31.98 5.97
N PRO A 44 0.41 -32.08 7.15
CA PRO A 44 1.18 -33.28 7.53
C PRO A 44 0.23 -34.44 7.80
N VAL A 45 0.58 -35.59 7.28
CA VAL A 45 -0.12 -36.88 7.50
C VAL A 45 0.13 -37.32 8.94
N PRO A 46 -0.89 -37.69 9.75
CA PRO A 46 -0.69 -38.28 11.07
C PRO A 46 -0.48 -39.80 10.96
N GLY A 47 0.54 -40.28 11.64
CA GLY A 47 0.60 -41.69 11.98
C GLY A 47 1.96 -42.35 11.84
N GLN A 48 2.77 -42.36 12.90
CA GLN A 48 3.56 -43.49 13.31
C GLN A 48 3.91 -43.41 14.81
N GLN A 49 3.33 -44.29 15.58
CA GLN A 49 3.64 -44.53 16.99
C GLN A 49 5.04 -45.19 17.11
N ARG A 50 5.86 -44.69 18.03
CA ARG A 50 7.06 -45.38 18.54
C ARG A 50 6.81 -45.87 19.95
N PRO A 51 7.29 -47.06 20.32
CA PRO A 51 6.99 -47.69 21.59
C PRO A 51 7.79 -47.11 22.79
N ALA A 52 7.17 -47.22 23.94
CA ALA A 52 7.70 -46.78 25.23
C ALA A 52 8.96 -47.57 25.63
N ALA A 53 9.96 -46.88 26.18
CA ALA A 53 11.08 -47.46 26.89
C ALA A 53 10.99 -47.16 28.38
N VAL A 54 11.26 -48.25 29.13
CA VAL A 54 11.14 -48.45 30.57
C VAL A 54 12.09 -47.56 31.37
N ALA A 55 11.60 -47.07 32.51
CA ALA A 55 12.36 -46.34 33.55
C ALA A 55 13.16 -47.30 34.43
N THR A 56 14.37 -46.91 34.81
CA THR A 56 15.04 -47.37 36.04
C THR A 56 15.78 -46.20 36.71
N PRO A 57 15.91 -46.16 38.05
CA PRO A 57 16.12 -44.93 38.81
C PRO A 57 17.57 -44.75 39.33
N SER A 58 17.78 -43.55 39.81
CA SER A 58 18.73 -43.12 40.90
C SER A 58 20.20 -42.85 40.56
N LYS A 59 20.63 -41.62 40.74
CA LYS A 59 21.41 -41.18 41.96
C LYS A 59 21.65 -39.66 41.92
N SER A 60 21.39 -39.04 43.06
CA SER A 60 21.67 -37.66 43.42
C SER A 60 23.15 -37.32 43.39
N HIS A 61 23.54 -36.14 42.88
CA HIS A 61 24.66 -35.33 43.35
C HIS A 61 24.62 -33.89 42.82
N GLY A 62 24.77 -32.94 43.75
CA GLY A 62 25.50 -31.71 43.50
C GLY A 62 24.76 -30.53 42.87
N TYR A 63 24.28 -29.59 43.73
CA TYR A 63 23.90 -28.26 43.35
C TYR A 63 25.09 -27.50 42.74
N ALA A 64 25.05 -27.23 41.47
CA ALA A 64 25.75 -26.13 40.82
C ALA A 64 24.73 -25.12 40.35
N GLN A 65 24.73 -23.93 40.97
CA GLN A 65 23.95 -22.76 40.49
C GLN A 65 24.50 -22.38 39.12
N GLU A 66 23.87 -22.87 38.08
CA GLU A 66 24.08 -22.36 36.74
C GLU A 66 23.31 -21.05 36.60
N ARG A 67 24.05 -19.95 36.47
CA ARG A 67 23.50 -18.62 36.21
C ARG A 67 22.59 -18.71 34.97
N ALA A 68 21.30 -18.50 35.18
CA ALA A 68 20.34 -18.35 34.09
C ALA A 68 20.82 -17.26 33.13
N GLN A 69 21.29 -17.66 31.96
CA GLN A 69 21.50 -16.75 30.85
C GLN A 69 20.13 -16.22 30.44
N PRO A 70 19.99 -14.93 30.13
CA PRO A 70 18.72 -14.40 29.68
C PRO A 70 18.34 -15.14 28.39
N ILE A 71 17.16 -15.76 28.41
CA ILE A 71 16.54 -16.37 27.23
C ILE A 71 16.27 -15.18 26.28
N VAL A 72 17.21 -14.97 25.36
CA VAL A 72 16.97 -14.12 24.20
C VAL A 72 15.83 -14.80 23.44
N SER A 73 14.65 -14.24 23.48
CA SER A 73 13.48 -14.71 22.76
C SER A 73 13.81 -14.79 21.27
N ARG A 74 14.05 -16.02 20.77
CA ARG A 74 14.38 -16.33 19.38
C ARG A 74 13.17 -16.23 18.42
N ASP A 75 12.04 -15.69 18.87
CA ASP A 75 10.78 -15.70 18.12
C ASP A 75 10.42 -14.37 17.44
N ARG A 76 11.39 -13.49 17.17
CA ARG A 76 11.18 -12.46 16.16
C ARG A 76 11.87 -12.95 14.89
N PRO A 77 11.11 -13.24 13.80
CA PRO A 77 11.75 -13.39 12.50
C PRO A 77 12.57 -12.12 12.28
N LEU A 78 13.89 -12.32 12.12
CA LEU A 78 14.82 -11.24 11.81
C LEU A 78 14.42 -10.68 10.43
N VAL A 79 13.43 -9.82 10.41
CA VAL A 79 13.13 -9.00 9.24
C VAL A 79 14.24 -7.98 9.18
N SER A 80 15.37 -8.41 8.62
CA SER A 80 16.59 -7.62 8.56
C SER A 80 16.41 -6.44 7.59
N ASP A 81 17.13 -5.38 7.84
CA ASP A 81 17.24 -4.25 6.90
C ASP A 81 17.67 -4.73 5.50
N ALA A 82 18.45 -5.79 5.41
CA ALA A 82 18.85 -6.42 4.15
C ALA A 82 17.66 -6.89 3.30
N ILE A 83 16.63 -7.49 3.90
CA ILE A 83 15.41 -7.92 3.18
C ILE A 83 14.63 -6.70 2.66
N ARG A 84 14.55 -5.63 3.47
CA ARG A 84 13.92 -4.38 3.06
C ARG A 84 14.68 -3.72 1.91
N HIS A 85 16.01 -3.66 1.97
CA HIS A 85 16.84 -3.15 0.88
C HIS A 85 16.69 -3.99 -0.40
N ALA A 86 16.61 -5.32 -0.29
CA ALA A 86 16.37 -6.18 -1.44
C ALA A 86 15.00 -5.91 -2.11
N MET A 87 13.96 -5.59 -1.32
CA MET A 87 12.67 -5.12 -1.84
C MET A 87 12.84 -3.81 -2.61
N VAL A 88 13.53 -2.81 -2.05
CA VAL A 88 13.76 -1.51 -2.71
C VAL A 88 14.52 -1.67 -4.02
N GLN A 89 15.57 -2.51 -4.04
CA GLN A 89 16.31 -2.81 -5.28
C GLN A 89 15.43 -3.49 -6.34
N ARG A 90 14.50 -4.35 -5.93
CA ARG A 90 13.54 -4.96 -6.85
C ARG A 90 12.58 -3.91 -7.44
N VAL A 91 12.03 -3.02 -6.62
CA VAL A 91 11.18 -1.90 -7.04
C VAL A 91 11.93 -0.98 -8.02
N ALA A 92 13.20 -0.69 -7.76
CA ALA A 92 14.03 0.10 -8.69
C ALA A 92 14.24 -0.62 -10.04
N ARG A 93 14.47 -1.93 -10.03
CA ARG A 93 14.58 -2.74 -11.27
C ARG A 93 13.28 -2.82 -12.07
N GLN A 94 12.14 -2.67 -11.43
CA GLN A 94 10.83 -2.62 -12.08
C GLN A 94 10.54 -1.25 -12.73
N GLY A 95 11.42 -0.26 -12.57
CA GLY A 95 11.36 1.00 -13.30
C GLY A 95 11.16 2.26 -12.45
N VAL A 96 11.00 2.14 -11.13
CA VAL A 96 10.97 3.30 -10.22
C VAL A 96 12.38 3.90 -10.11
N ARG A 97 12.51 5.19 -10.40
CA ARG A 97 13.81 5.89 -10.47
C ARG A 97 13.96 7.02 -9.46
N ASP A 98 12.85 7.50 -8.90
CA ASP A 98 12.88 8.60 -7.92
C ASP A 98 13.54 8.13 -6.62
N GLN A 99 14.77 8.61 -6.38
CA GLN A 99 15.56 8.23 -5.22
C GLN A 99 14.92 8.63 -3.90
N VAL A 100 14.14 9.72 -3.87
CA VAL A 100 13.42 10.16 -2.67
C VAL A 100 12.34 9.12 -2.30
N VAL A 101 11.64 8.59 -3.30
CA VAL A 101 10.64 7.53 -3.11
C VAL A 101 11.30 6.22 -2.68
N LEU A 102 12.39 5.82 -3.34
CA LEU A 102 13.13 4.61 -2.98
C LEU A 102 13.68 4.68 -1.55
N ASN A 103 14.19 5.83 -1.13
CA ASN A 103 14.65 6.07 0.24
C ASN A 103 13.49 6.03 1.24
N ALA A 104 12.32 6.54 0.89
CA ALA A 104 11.12 6.46 1.74
C ALA A 104 10.71 5.00 1.98
N LEU A 105 10.71 4.15 0.93
CA LEU A 105 10.45 2.71 1.09
C LEU A 105 11.52 2.02 1.94
N ALA A 106 12.78 2.42 1.83
CA ALA A 106 13.87 1.89 2.66
C ALA A 106 13.72 2.30 4.13
N THR A 107 13.13 3.45 4.40
CA THR A 107 12.93 4.00 5.75
C THR A 107 11.76 3.35 6.47
N VAL A 108 10.62 3.16 5.78
CA VAL A 108 9.38 2.69 6.42
C VAL A 108 9.37 1.16 6.56
N PRO A 109 9.31 0.62 7.79
CA PRO A 109 9.35 -0.82 8.06
C PRO A 109 7.99 -1.47 7.75
N ARG A 110 7.77 -1.91 6.51
CA ARG A 110 6.49 -2.43 6.01
C ARG A 110 5.90 -3.55 6.87
N HIS A 111 6.75 -4.40 7.47
CA HIS A 111 6.33 -5.50 8.34
C HIS A 111 5.56 -5.05 9.59
N MET A 112 5.75 -3.80 10.05
CA MET A 112 5.00 -3.24 11.18
C MET A 112 3.52 -2.94 10.87
N PHE A 113 3.14 -2.97 9.60
CA PHE A 113 1.80 -2.67 9.11
C PHE A 113 0.99 -3.94 8.79
N MET A 114 1.50 -5.10 9.17
CA MET A 114 0.93 -6.40 8.83
C MET A 114 0.63 -7.23 10.06
N ASP A 115 -0.34 -8.14 9.91
CA ASP A 115 -0.58 -9.18 10.89
C ASP A 115 0.67 -10.05 11.09
N GLN A 116 0.91 -10.53 12.33
CA GLN A 116 2.07 -11.34 12.67
C GLN A 116 2.23 -12.59 11.80
N GLY A 117 1.12 -13.21 11.40
CA GLY A 117 1.12 -14.38 10.51
C GLY A 117 1.64 -14.09 9.09
N LEU A 118 1.64 -12.82 8.67
CA LEU A 118 2.07 -12.38 7.34
C LEU A 118 3.41 -11.64 7.32
N VAL A 119 4.03 -11.41 8.47
CA VAL A 119 5.29 -10.64 8.59
C VAL A 119 6.41 -11.21 7.70
N SER A 120 6.52 -12.53 7.56
CA SER A 120 7.51 -13.16 6.68
C SER A 120 7.33 -12.82 5.20
N GLN A 121 6.13 -12.41 4.79
CA GLN A 121 5.77 -12.03 3.43
C GLN A 121 5.80 -10.51 3.20
N ALA A 122 6.10 -9.72 4.24
CA ALA A 122 5.97 -8.26 4.20
C ALA A 122 6.73 -7.59 3.06
N TYR A 123 7.82 -8.18 2.60
CA TYR A 123 8.72 -7.59 1.62
C TYR A 123 8.69 -8.26 0.24
N ILE A 124 7.77 -9.19 -0.01
CA ILE A 124 7.48 -9.67 -1.37
C ILE A 124 6.72 -8.58 -2.14
N ASP A 125 6.78 -8.61 -3.46
CA ASP A 125 6.06 -7.65 -4.30
C ASP A 125 4.64 -8.15 -4.61
N ALA A 126 3.81 -8.16 -3.58
CA ALA A 126 2.42 -8.60 -3.63
C ALA A 126 1.53 -7.76 -2.71
N SER A 127 0.25 -7.67 -3.07
CA SER A 127 -0.81 -7.19 -2.18
C SER A 127 -1.17 -8.29 -1.20
N LEU A 128 -1.30 -7.95 0.09
CA LEU A 128 -1.57 -8.89 1.17
C LEU A 128 -2.78 -8.42 2.00
N PRO A 129 -3.58 -9.33 2.57
CA PRO A 129 -4.80 -8.97 3.30
C PRO A 129 -4.47 -8.22 4.61
N ILE A 130 -5.29 -7.22 4.93
CA ILE A 130 -5.24 -6.45 6.20
C ILE A 130 -6.57 -6.53 6.96
N GLY A 131 -7.44 -7.45 6.61
CA GLY A 131 -8.81 -7.56 7.15
C GLY A 131 -9.83 -6.71 6.37
N HIS A 132 -11.09 -6.86 6.72
CA HIS A 132 -12.21 -6.11 6.13
C HIS A 132 -12.27 -6.15 4.59
N GLN A 133 -11.81 -7.25 3.97
CA GLN A 133 -11.70 -7.40 2.51
C GLN A 133 -10.80 -6.32 1.86
N GLN A 134 -9.86 -5.76 2.63
CA GLN A 134 -8.90 -4.79 2.17
C GLN A 134 -7.48 -5.37 2.16
N THR A 135 -6.59 -4.72 1.42
CA THR A 135 -5.20 -5.18 1.27
C THR A 135 -4.22 -4.03 1.48
N ILE A 136 -3.01 -4.36 1.95
CA ILE A 136 -1.84 -3.50 1.78
C ILE A 136 -1.35 -3.67 0.34
N SER A 137 -1.22 -2.57 -0.41
CA SER A 137 -0.80 -2.60 -1.81
C SER A 137 0.65 -3.09 -1.95
N GLN A 138 0.98 -3.71 -3.08
CA GLN A 138 2.35 -4.18 -3.37
C GLN A 138 3.36 -3.02 -3.35
N PRO A 139 4.61 -3.25 -2.95
CA PRO A 139 5.63 -2.21 -2.85
C PRO A 139 5.87 -1.44 -4.13
N TYR A 140 5.91 -2.11 -5.29
CA TYR A 140 6.09 -1.47 -6.58
C TYR A 140 5.00 -0.45 -6.88
N ILE A 141 3.71 -0.83 -6.75
CA ILE A 141 2.61 0.07 -7.11
C ILE A 141 2.55 1.29 -6.18
N VAL A 142 2.83 1.13 -4.87
CA VAL A 142 2.94 2.25 -3.93
C VAL A 142 4.04 3.23 -4.38
N ALA A 143 5.23 2.72 -4.71
CA ALA A 143 6.33 3.54 -5.17
C ALA A 143 6.02 4.23 -6.50
N ARG A 144 5.45 3.51 -7.45
CA ARG A 144 5.10 4.01 -8.78
C ARG A 144 4.09 5.16 -8.72
N MET A 145 3.02 4.97 -7.94
CA MET A 145 2.01 6.00 -7.75
C MET A 145 2.60 7.27 -7.12
N ILE A 146 3.45 7.14 -6.11
CA ILE A 146 4.10 8.27 -5.46
C ILE A 146 5.11 8.95 -6.40
N GLU A 147 5.89 8.19 -7.17
CA GLU A 147 6.84 8.71 -8.15
C GLU A 147 6.15 9.56 -9.21
N VAL A 148 5.08 9.04 -9.84
CA VAL A 148 4.36 9.79 -10.88
C VAL A 148 3.61 10.99 -10.30
N MET A 149 3.04 10.89 -9.11
CA MET A 149 2.43 12.03 -8.45
C MET A 149 3.47 13.12 -8.15
N ARG A 150 4.63 12.73 -7.66
CA ARG A 150 5.71 13.63 -7.26
C ARG A 150 6.42 14.28 -8.46
N ASN A 151 6.60 13.54 -9.54
CA ASN A 151 7.26 14.00 -10.79
C ASN A 151 8.60 14.73 -10.54
N GLY A 152 9.41 14.24 -9.59
CA GLY A 152 10.68 14.85 -9.20
C GLY A 152 10.57 16.17 -8.40
N GLY A 153 9.35 16.71 -8.23
CA GLY A 153 9.10 17.94 -7.49
C GLY A 153 9.00 17.74 -5.97
N GLN A 154 8.85 18.85 -5.25
CA GLN A 154 8.52 18.84 -3.82
C GLN A 154 7.00 18.92 -3.63
N LEU A 155 6.49 18.10 -2.71
CA LEU A 155 5.08 18.08 -2.35
C LEU A 155 4.90 18.78 -0.99
N LYS A 156 4.10 19.85 -0.96
CA LYS A 156 3.74 20.54 0.29
C LYS A 156 2.60 19.81 0.96
N ARG A 157 1.48 19.63 0.28
CA ARG A 157 0.30 18.93 0.80
C ARG A 157 -0.13 17.79 -0.09
N VAL A 158 -0.32 16.63 0.53
CA VAL A 158 -0.79 15.42 -0.14
C VAL A 158 -2.04 14.91 0.56
N LEU A 159 -3.01 14.47 -0.23
CA LEU A 159 -4.19 13.76 0.23
C LEU A 159 -4.14 12.30 -0.24
N GLU A 160 -4.29 11.38 0.69
CA GLU A 160 -4.47 9.96 0.43
C GLU A 160 -5.92 9.56 0.70
N ILE A 161 -6.51 8.80 -0.22
CA ILE A 161 -7.83 8.18 -0.07
C ILE A 161 -7.65 6.67 0.07
N GLY A 162 -8.03 6.13 1.24
CA GLY A 162 -7.83 4.73 1.61
C GLY A 162 -6.55 4.52 2.41
N THR A 163 -6.55 4.92 3.68
CA THR A 163 -5.42 4.75 4.61
C THR A 163 -5.06 3.28 4.82
N GLY A 164 -6.07 2.40 4.89
CA GLY A 164 -5.89 0.98 5.17
C GLY A 164 -5.13 0.74 6.48
N CYS A 165 -4.01 0.03 6.41
CA CYS A 165 -3.14 -0.19 7.56
C CYS A 165 -2.20 0.98 7.90
N GLY A 166 -2.11 2.03 7.05
CA GLY A 166 -1.28 3.21 7.23
C GLY A 166 0.10 3.16 6.58
N TYR A 167 0.45 2.09 5.86
CA TYR A 167 1.79 1.95 5.25
C TYR A 167 2.09 3.03 4.20
N GLN A 168 1.19 3.20 3.22
CA GLN A 168 1.37 4.20 2.16
C GLN A 168 1.36 5.62 2.74
N ALA A 169 0.52 5.91 3.74
CA ALA A 169 0.53 7.17 4.48
C ALA A 169 1.90 7.46 5.12
N ALA A 170 2.53 6.44 5.73
CA ALA A 170 3.88 6.58 6.31
C ALA A 170 4.94 6.86 5.23
N VAL A 171 4.86 6.21 4.06
CA VAL A 171 5.77 6.46 2.93
C VAL A 171 5.56 7.87 2.38
N LEU A 172 4.32 8.31 2.21
CA LEU A 172 3.97 9.68 1.79
C LEU A 172 4.53 10.73 2.75
N ALA A 173 4.48 10.48 4.05
CA ALA A 173 5.03 11.40 5.05
C ALA A 173 6.56 11.57 4.96
N CYS A 174 7.28 10.63 4.34
CA CYS A 174 8.71 10.78 4.05
C CYS A 174 8.98 11.66 2.82
N VAL A 175 8.00 11.92 1.97
CA VAL A 175 8.19 12.61 0.68
C VAL A 175 7.41 13.91 0.55
N ALA A 176 6.52 14.22 1.51
CA ALA A 176 5.69 15.43 1.53
C ALA A 176 5.83 16.19 2.85
N GLN A 177 5.56 17.49 2.84
CA GLN A 177 5.62 18.32 4.07
C GLN A 177 4.41 18.07 4.98
N GLU A 178 3.22 17.90 4.42
CA GLU A 178 1.99 17.57 5.13
C GLU A 178 1.23 16.47 4.38
N VAL A 179 0.77 15.46 5.11
CA VAL A 179 -0.03 14.37 4.57
C VAL A 179 -1.35 14.29 5.33
N TYR A 180 -2.43 14.23 4.57
CA TYR A 180 -3.77 13.95 5.05
C TYR A 180 -4.20 12.61 4.47
N SER A 181 -4.74 11.73 5.30
CA SER A 181 -5.17 10.40 4.84
C SER A 181 -6.56 10.10 5.38
N ILE A 182 -7.46 9.68 4.49
CA ILE A 182 -8.87 9.40 4.81
C ILE A 182 -9.14 7.91 4.73
N GLU A 183 -9.72 7.36 5.81
CA GLU A 183 -10.20 5.98 5.87
C GLU A 183 -11.69 5.95 6.19
N ARG A 184 -12.46 5.19 5.39
CA ARG A 184 -13.91 5.04 5.56
C ARG A 184 -14.30 3.90 6.50
N ILE A 185 -13.42 2.91 6.70
CA ILE A 185 -13.65 1.72 7.53
C ILE A 185 -13.07 1.99 8.91
N LYS A 186 -13.94 2.21 9.90
CA LYS A 186 -13.51 2.61 11.24
C LYS A 186 -12.47 1.68 11.89
N PRO A 187 -12.61 0.35 11.86
CA PRO A 187 -11.57 -0.55 12.37
C PRO A 187 -10.20 -0.39 11.70
N LEU A 188 -10.16 -0.11 10.38
CA LEU A 188 -8.90 0.15 9.68
C LEU A 188 -8.30 1.51 10.04
N HIS A 189 -9.14 2.53 10.23
CA HIS A 189 -8.67 3.82 10.74
C HIS A 189 -7.98 3.67 12.11
N GLU A 190 -8.56 2.89 13.04
CA GLU A 190 -7.95 2.62 14.34
C GLU A 190 -6.70 1.73 14.23
N LEU A 191 -6.67 0.77 13.30
CA LEU A 191 -5.50 -0.03 12.99
C LEU A 191 -4.34 0.86 12.50
N ALA A 192 -4.61 1.77 11.56
CA ALA A 192 -3.60 2.71 11.06
C ALA A 192 -3.02 3.58 12.18
N LYS A 193 -3.85 4.11 13.07
CA LYS A 193 -3.40 4.87 14.25
C LYS A 193 -2.47 4.04 15.13
N THR A 194 -2.82 2.79 15.36
CA THR A 194 -2.02 1.86 16.18
C THR A 194 -0.67 1.58 15.53
N ASN A 195 -0.64 1.28 14.23
CA ASN A 195 0.57 0.97 13.48
C ASN A 195 1.51 2.18 13.35
N LEU A 196 0.95 3.38 13.18
CA LEU A 196 1.72 4.61 13.00
C LEU A 196 2.25 5.22 14.31
N ARG A 197 1.63 4.90 15.44
CA ARG A 197 1.99 5.44 16.75
C ARG A 197 3.47 5.26 17.12
N PRO A 198 4.09 4.07 16.94
CA PRO A 198 5.51 3.88 17.24
C PRO A 198 6.45 4.71 16.35
N LEU A 199 6.03 5.02 15.12
CA LEU A 199 6.84 5.74 14.14
C LEU A 199 6.88 7.25 14.39
N ARG A 200 5.98 7.79 15.22
CA ARG A 200 5.89 9.22 15.58
C ARG A 200 5.98 10.14 14.37
N VAL A 201 5.08 9.97 13.40
CA VAL A 201 5.04 10.74 12.14
C VAL A 201 4.31 12.07 12.36
N PRO A 202 5.00 13.22 12.57
CA PRO A 202 4.37 14.46 13.02
C PRO A 202 3.60 15.20 11.92
N ASN A 203 3.94 14.95 10.66
CA ASN A 203 3.35 15.61 9.49
C ASN A 203 2.20 14.82 8.84
N LEU A 204 1.71 13.74 9.48
CA LEU A 204 0.61 12.92 9.02
C LEU A 204 -0.64 13.14 9.88
N ARG A 205 -1.78 13.37 9.22
CA ARG A 205 -3.10 13.53 9.87
C ARG A 205 -4.08 12.53 9.29
N LEU A 206 -4.59 11.65 10.15
CA LEU A 206 -5.58 10.63 9.80
C LEU A 206 -7.00 11.15 10.04
N HIS A 207 -7.86 10.94 9.06
CA HIS A 207 -9.27 11.30 9.10
C HIS A 207 -10.15 10.07 8.89
N TYR A 208 -11.14 9.88 9.77
CA TYR A 208 -12.21 8.93 9.54
C TYR A 208 -13.32 9.63 8.74
N GLY A 209 -13.64 9.14 7.54
CA GLY A 209 -14.63 9.82 6.70
C GLY A 209 -14.78 9.20 5.31
N ASP A 210 -15.66 9.80 4.51
CA ASP A 210 -15.87 9.45 3.11
C ASP A 210 -14.77 10.08 2.24
N GLY A 211 -13.87 9.24 1.71
CA GLY A 211 -12.78 9.67 0.85
C GLY A 211 -13.23 10.27 -0.48
N MET A 212 -14.44 9.95 -0.97
CA MET A 212 -14.94 10.52 -2.23
C MET A 212 -15.22 12.03 -2.13
N LEU A 213 -15.44 12.55 -0.93
CA LEU A 213 -15.62 13.96 -0.67
C LEU A 213 -14.30 14.73 -0.54
N GLY A 214 -13.19 14.01 -0.35
CA GLY A 214 -11.89 14.61 -0.06
C GLY A 214 -11.86 15.35 1.29
N LEU A 215 -11.03 16.39 1.37
CA LEU A 215 -10.83 17.19 2.58
C LEU A 215 -10.77 18.69 2.22
N PRO A 216 -11.89 19.32 1.88
CA PRO A 216 -11.94 20.70 1.38
C PRO A 216 -11.26 21.71 2.31
N GLN A 217 -11.34 21.49 3.64
CA GLN A 217 -10.75 22.41 4.65
C GLN A 217 -9.21 22.41 4.64
N ALA A 218 -8.56 21.40 4.03
CA ALA A 218 -7.10 21.32 3.89
C ALA A 218 -6.62 21.58 2.46
N ALA A 219 -7.55 21.71 1.49
CA ALA A 219 -7.23 22.01 0.10
C ALA A 219 -6.60 23.41 -0.06
N PRO A 220 -5.85 23.69 -1.15
CA PRO A 220 -5.56 22.78 -2.25
C PRO A 220 -4.40 21.80 -1.97
N PHE A 221 -4.36 20.67 -2.70
CA PHE A 221 -3.35 19.65 -2.60
C PHE A 221 -2.42 19.66 -3.83
N ASP A 222 -1.12 19.53 -3.62
CA ASP A 222 -0.14 19.34 -4.70
C ASP A 222 -0.23 17.93 -5.30
N GLY A 223 -0.60 16.96 -4.47
CA GLY A 223 -0.79 15.59 -4.86
C GLY A 223 -2.02 14.96 -4.19
N ILE A 224 -2.76 14.14 -4.95
CA ILE A 224 -3.82 13.28 -4.43
C ILE A 224 -3.56 11.86 -4.93
N ILE A 225 -3.67 10.87 -4.04
CA ILE A 225 -3.48 9.46 -4.37
C ILE A 225 -4.67 8.64 -3.87
N LEU A 226 -5.23 7.80 -4.74
CA LEU A 226 -6.34 6.92 -4.39
C LEU A 226 -5.84 5.47 -4.30
N ALA A 227 -6.01 4.86 -3.14
CA ALA A 227 -5.70 3.44 -2.91
C ALA A 227 -6.94 2.52 -3.09
N ALA A 228 -7.92 2.97 -3.84
CA ALA A 228 -9.13 2.24 -4.19
C ALA A 228 -9.60 2.63 -5.60
N ALA A 229 -10.12 1.66 -6.36
CA ALA A 229 -10.52 1.85 -7.76
C ALA A 229 -11.97 2.31 -7.88
N GLY A 230 -12.21 3.37 -8.61
CA GLY A 230 -13.54 3.83 -9.03
C GLY A 230 -13.76 3.68 -10.52
N LEU A 231 -15.03 3.69 -10.98
CA LEU A 231 -15.33 3.78 -12.42
C LEU A 231 -14.82 5.10 -13.01
N GLN A 232 -14.73 6.12 -12.20
CA GLN A 232 -14.20 7.45 -12.51
C GLN A 232 -13.64 8.10 -11.24
N VAL A 233 -12.78 9.11 -11.40
CA VAL A 233 -12.30 9.90 -10.27
C VAL A 233 -13.40 10.86 -9.81
N PRO A 234 -13.73 10.91 -8.50
CA PRO A 234 -14.73 11.83 -7.96
C PRO A 234 -14.38 13.31 -8.23
N GLN A 235 -15.35 14.09 -8.76
CA GLN A 235 -15.14 15.49 -9.07
C GLN A 235 -14.64 16.33 -7.87
N PRO A 236 -15.12 16.11 -6.62
CA PRO A 236 -14.61 16.85 -5.45
C PRO A 236 -13.09 16.71 -5.25
N LEU A 237 -12.48 15.59 -5.64
CA LEU A 237 -11.03 15.39 -5.53
C LEU A 237 -10.29 16.19 -6.61
N LEU A 238 -10.83 16.27 -7.83
CA LEU A 238 -10.26 17.07 -8.91
C LEU A 238 -10.29 18.57 -8.57
N ASP A 239 -11.37 19.05 -7.96
CA ASP A 239 -11.53 20.45 -7.56
C ASP A 239 -10.57 20.86 -6.44
N GLN A 240 -10.15 19.89 -5.60
CA GLN A 240 -9.21 20.10 -4.50
C GLN A 240 -7.73 20.04 -4.90
N LEU A 241 -7.40 19.70 -6.17
CA LEU A 241 -6.03 19.82 -6.66
C LEU A 241 -5.59 21.27 -6.79
N ALA A 242 -4.34 21.57 -6.47
CA ALA A 242 -3.69 22.81 -6.85
C ALA A 242 -3.52 22.88 -8.38
N ILE A 243 -3.41 24.08 -8.96
CA ILE A 243 -2.99 24.22 -10.35
C ILE A 243 -1.56 23.68 -10.49
N GLY A 244 -1.31 22.78 -11.42
CA GLY A 244 -0.08 22.00 -11.54
C GLY A 244 -0.05 20.76 -10.64
N GLY A 245 -1.02 20.61 -9.73
CA GLY A 245 -1.15 19.43 -8.87
C GLY A 245 -1.52 18.17 -9.65
N ARG A 246 -1.15 17.02 -9.12
CA ARG A 246 -1.26 15.70 -9.78
C ARG A 246 -2.06 14.73 -8.93
N LEU A 247 -3.02 14.06 -9.55
CA LEU A 247 -3.80 13.00 -8.94
C LEU A 247 -3.48 11.67 -9.63
N VAL A 248 -3.20 10.64 -8.82
CA VAL A 248 -2.97 9.28 -9.30
C VAL A 248 -4.04 8.36 -8.72
N ALA A 249 -4.76 7.66 -9.59
CA ALA A 249 -5.87 6.81 -9.20
C ALA A 249 -5.99 5.57 -10.08
N PRO A 250 -6.36 4.41 -9.52
CA PRO A 250 -6.85 3.29 -10.29
C PRO A 250 -8.28 3.58 -10.78
N VAL A 251 -8.52 3.39 -12.08
CA VAL A 251 -9.81 3.62 -12.72
C VAL A 251 -10.24 2.37 -13.49
N GLY A 252 -11.44 1.91 -13.28
CA GLY A 252 -12.04 0.74 -13.91
C GLY A 252 -12.81 -0.13 -12.92
N ASP A 253 -13.39 -1.22 -13.42
CA ASP A 253 -14.09 -2.25 -12.63
C ASP A 253 -13.31 -3.57 -12.68
N ARG A 254 -13.61 -4.44 -13.66
CA ARG A 254 -12.89 -5.71 -13.83
C ARG A 254 -11.50 -5.53 -14.40
N THR A 255 -11.34 -4.59 -15.32
CA THR A 255 -10.05 -4.15 -15.82
C THR A 255 -9.80 -2.75 -15.31
N GLN A 256 -8.71 -2.56 -14.58
CA GLN A 256 -8.36 -1.29 -13.96
C GLN A 256 -7.03 -0.81 -14.52
N GLN A 257 -6.96 0.48 -14.77
CA GLN A 257 -5.74 1.15 -15.21
C GLN A 257 -5.37 2.26 -14.25
N LEU A 258 -4.09 2.40 -13.99
CA LEU A 258 -3.57 3.51 -13.24
C LEU A 258 -3.62 4.76 -14.13
N VAL A 259 -4.27 5.80 -13.65
CA VAL A 259 -4.46 7.05 -14.37
C VAL A 259 -3.81 8.19 -13.61
N LEU A 260 -3.07 9.03 -14.33
CA LEU A 260 -2.55 10.29 -13.85
C LEU A 260 -3.40 11.43 -14.37
N ILE A 261 -3.89 12.28 -13.48
CA ILE A 261 -4.60 13.51 -13.82
C ILE A 261 -3.79 14.71 -13.31
N THR A 262 -3.55 15.68 -14.19
CA THR A 262 -2.86 16.92 -13.84
C THR A 262 -3.81 18.11 -14.03
N ARG A 263 -3.96 18.94 -13.01
CA ARG A 263 -4.74 20.17 -13.12
C ARG A 263 -3.93 21.25 -13.83
N THR A 264 -4.38 21.68 -15.01
CA THR A 264 -3.67 22.65 -15.86
C THR A 264 -4.23 24.06 -15.76
N GLY A 265 -5.44 24.21 -15.19
CA GLY A 265 -6.10 25.49 -15.06
C GLY A 265 -7.23 25.47 -14.02
N LYS A 266 -7.98 26.58 -13.91
CA LYS A 266 -9.04 26.71 -12.90
C LYS A 266 -10.10 25.60 -12.99
N ALA A 267 -10.48 25.20 -14.21
CA ALA A 267 -11.42 24.11 -14.48
C ALA A 267 -10.93 23.27 -15.68
N GLN A 268 -9.63 22.97 -15.70
CA GLN A 268 -8.99 22.24 -16.80
C GLN A 268 -8.04 21.17 -16.22
N TRP A 269 -8.12 19.98 -16.77
CA TRP A 269 -7.28 18.84 -16.39
C TRP A 269 -6.84 18.08 -17.65
N THR A 270 -5.64 17.52 -17.58
CA THR A 270 -5.17 16.52 -18.55
C THR A 270 -5.16 15.15 -17.88
N SER A 271 -5.37 14.09 -18.66
CA SER A 271 -5.39 12.72 -18.18
C SER A 271 -4.46 11.86 -19.03
N GLU A 272 -3.68 11.00 -18.37
CA GLU A 272 -2.78 10.03 -18.98
C GLU A 272 -3.01 8.66 -18.35
N THR A 273 -3.16 7.62 -19.17
CA THR A 273 -3.20 6.23 -18.72
C THR A 273 -1.79 5.69 -18.65
N LEU A 274 -1.41 5.08 -17.52
CA LEU A 274 -0.06 4.62 -17.26
C LEU A 274 0.10 3.11 -17.49
N GLU A 275 -0.49 2.31 -16.62
CA GLU A 275 -0.31 0.85 -16.60
C GLU A 275 -1.52 0.14 -15.99
N ASP A 276 -1.65 -1.16 -16.24
CA ASP A 276 -2.70 -1.97 -15.62
C ASP A 276 -2.43 -2.15 -14.13
N CYS A 277 -3.50 -2.14 -13.33
CA CYS A 277 -3.41 -2.30 -11.89
C CYS A 277 -4.62 -3.06 -11.34
N HIS A 278 -4.57 -3.38 -10.05
CA HIS A 278 -5.71 -4.01 -9.37
C HIS A 278 -5.83 -3.51 -7.94
N PHE A 279 -6.94 -2.87 -7.63
CA PHE A 279 -7.28 -2.29 -6.33
C PHE A 279 -8.67 -2.71 -5.89
N VAL A 280 -8.90 -2.62 -4.59
CA VAL A 280 -10.23 -2.76 -4.00
C VAL A 280 -11.17 -1.64 -4.48
N PRO A 281 -12.51 -1.86 -4.49
CA PRO A 281 -13.44 -0.85 -4.96
C PRO A 281 -13.48 0.41 -4.08
N LEU A 282 -13.47 1.58 -4.69
CA LEU A 282 -13.79 2.86 -4.05
C LEU A 282 -15.30 2.91 -3.73
N ARG A 283 -15.65 3.20 -2.49
CA ARG A 283 -17.03 3.24 -2.03
C ARG A 283 -17.33 4.53 -1.29
N ALA A 284 -18.52 5.07 -1.49
CA ALA A 284 -19.03 6.22 -0.76
C ALA A 284 -19.39 5.87 0.69
N GLY A 285 -19.45 6.90 1.53
CA GLY A 285 -19.85 6.82 2.93
C GLY A 285 -18.82 6.14 3.82
N THR A 286 -19.16 6.01 5.09
CA THR A 286 -18.33 5.36 6.14
C THR A 286 -18.87 3.99 6.51
N ALA A 287 -18.03 3.12 7.11
CA ALA A 287 -18.38 1.78 7.57
C ALA A 287 -17.63 1.42 8.87
#